data_e507dff1556c005f7732dd8def429089
#
_entry.id   e507dff1556c005f7732dd8def429089
#
_cell.length_a   1.000
_cell.length_b   1.000
_cell.length_c   1.000
_cell.angle_alpha   90.00
_cell.angle_beta   90.00
_cell.angle_gamma   90.00
#
_symmetry.space_group_name_H-M   'P 1'
#
loop_
_entity.id
_entity.type
_entity.pdbx_description
1 polymer ?
#
loop_
_entity_poly.entity_id
_entity_poly.type
_entity_poly.pdbx_seq_one_letter_code
_entity_poly.pdbx_strand_id
1 'polypeptide(L)'
;MRLSFLGLKRNPKLVKSILFHGSDPEIVAFYIKEYLSFSSTEPCAEEIPAAHVKSDPEGFITKLSMPSLFSNQVPILIKGATDSLTKTLSDPLSKIPEGQLVLLESSYLRATSSLRKLFESESFLGALTCFELDRPYVIDKIQSFNLN
;
A
#
# COMPACT_ATOMS: atom_id res chain seq x y z
N MET A 1 -2.82 -7.02 9.62
CA MET A 1 -3.73 -6.18 10.44
C MET A 1 -4.77 -5.54 9.54
N ARG A 2 -6.03 -5.61 9.93
CA ARG A 2 -7.08 -4.87 9.21
C ARG A 2 -6.98 -3.39 9.57
N LEU A 3 -7.00 -2.54 8.56
CA LEU A 3 -6.86 -1.10 8.76
C LEU A 3 -8.12 -0.35 8.40
N SER A 4 -8.36 0.77 9.09
CA SER A 4 -9.28 1.80 8.66
C SER A 4 -8.47 3.00 8.18
N PHE A 5 -9.02 3.75 7.22
CA PHE A 5 -8.31 4.91 6.71
C PHE A 5 -8.12 5.99 7.78
N LEU A 6 -9.12 6.18 8.63
CA LEU A 6 -9.01 7.14 9.74
C LEU A 6 -7.92 6.72 10.73
N GLY A 7 -7.79 5.42 11.00
CA GLY A 7 -6.71 4.91 11.85
C GLY A 7 -5.33 5.17 11.27
N LEU A 8 -5.18 5.00 9.96
CA LEU A 8 -3.94 5.33 9.27
C LEU A 8 -3.62 6.83 9.32
N LYS A 9 -4.64 7.66 9.20
CA LYS A 9 -4.45 9.11 9.27
C LYS A 9 -3.97 9.53 10.65
N ARG A 10 -4.44 8.87 11.71
CA ARG A 10 -4.00 9.13 13.09
C ARG A 10 -2.60 8.61 13.36
N ASN A 11 -2.24 7.48 12.74
CA ASN A 11 -0.93 6.85 12.91
C ASN A 11 -0.42 6.34 11.58
N PRO A 12 0.17 7.23 10.74
CA PRO A 12 0.60 6.86 9.39
C PRO A 12 1.70 5.80 9.34
N LYS A 13 2.46 5.64 10.41
CA LYS A 13 3.58 4.69 10.48
C LYS A 13 3.23 3.43 11.26
N LEU A 14 1.94 3.11 11.37
CA LEU A 14 1.47 1.94 12.10
C LEU A 14 2.01 0.63 11.53
N VAL A 15 2.12 0.55 10.20
CA VAL A 15 2.62 -0.62 9.49
C VAL A 15 3.65 -0.21 8.44
N LYS A 16 4.46 -1.17 7.99
CA LYS A 16 5.51 -0.94 6.98
C LYS A 16 5.04 -1.14 5.56
N SER A 17 3.98 -1.89 5.36
CA SER A 17 3.42 -2.15 4.05
C SER A 17 1.90 -2.24 4.14
N ILE A 18 1.23 -1.69 3.14
CA ILE A 18 -0.22 -1.64 3.10
C ILE A 18 -0.71 -2.18 1.77
N LEU A 19 -1.69 -3.08 1.84
CA LEU A 19 -2.44 -3.57 0.70
C LEU A 19 -3.73 -2.77 0.58
N PHE A 20 -3.83 -1.96 -0.49
CA PHE A 20 -5.05 -1.26 -0.83
C PHE A 20 -5.79 -2.07 -1.88
N HIS A 21 -7.00 -2.53 -1.57
CA HIS A 21 -7.77 -3.32 -2.53
C HIS A 21 -9.24 -2.87 -2.54
N GLY A 22 -9.86 -2.98 -3.69
CA GLY A 22 -11.24 -2.58 -3.85
C GLY A 22 -11.74 -2.81 -5.27
N SER A 23 -13.07 -2.78 -5.45
CA SER A 23 -13.71 -3.03 -6.74
C SER A 23 -13.58 -1.87 -7.71
N ASP A 24 -13.40 -0.64 -7.22
CA ASP A 24 -13.25 0.54 -8.06
C ASP A 24 -11.80 1.02 -8.03
N PRO A 25 -11.08 0.90 -9.16
CA PRO A 25 -9.67 1.31 -9.23
C PRO A 25 -9.45 2.79 -8.93
N GLU A 26 -10.41 3.65 -9.26
CA GLU A 26 -10.29 5.09 -9.00
C GLU A 26 -10.34 5.39 -7.50
N ILE A 27 -11.20 4.67 -6.79
CA ILE A 27 -11.29 4.81 -5.33
C ILE A 27 -10.02 4.30 -4.66
N VAL A 28 -9.50 3.15 -5.11
CA VAL A 28 -8.24 2.62 -4.60
C VAL A 28 -7.11 3.61 -4.82
N ALA A 29 -7.01 4.16 -6.03
CA ALA A 29 -5.97 5.15 -6.36
C ALA A 29 -6.11 6.42 -5.51
N PHE A 30 -7.33 6.85 -5.23
CA PHE A 30 -7.60 8.01 -4.37
C PHE A 30 -7.04 7.77 -2.96
N TYR A 31 -7.31 6.62 -2.37
CA TYR A 31 -6.82 6.32 -1.03
C TYR A 31 -5.30 6.21 -0.97
N ILE A 32 -4.68 5.64 -1.98
CA ILE A 32 -3.22 5.58 -2.06
C ILE A 32 -2.62 6.99 -2.10
N LYS A 33 -3.17 7.85 -2.95
CA LYS A 33 -2.70 9.22 -3.09
C LYS A 33 -2.86 10.01 -1.79
N GLU A 34 -4.02 9.88 -1.14
CA GLU A 34 -4.27 10.54 0.14
C GLU A 34 -3.30 10.04 1.21
N TYR A 35 -3.08 8.73 1.28
CA TYR A 35 -2.13 8.17 2.25
C TYR A 35 -0.72 8.72 2.02
N LEU A 36 -0.26 8.78 0.78
CA LEU A 36 1.06 9.33 0.47
C LEU A 36 1.18 10.80 0.86
N SER A 37 0.09 11.56 0.77
CA SER A 37 0.11 12.99 1.07
C SER A 37 0.40 13.29 2.55
N PHE A 38 0.02 12.38 3.47
CA PHE A 38 0.25 12.63 4.89
C PHE A 38 1.28 11.68 5.52
N SER A 39 1.73 10.64 4.82
CA SER A 39 2.66 9.65 5.37
C SER A 39 4.09 9.81 4.89
N SER A 40 4.29 10.52 3.79
CA SER A 40 5.59 10.61 3.14
C SER A 40 5.92 12.05 2.78
N THR A 41 7.20 12.39 2.83
CA THR A 41 7.70 13.68 2.32
C THR A 41 7.73 13.70 0.79
N GLU A 42 7.74 12.51 0.17
CA GLU A 42 7.70 12.37 -1.28
C GLU A 42 6.27 12.11 -1.72
N PRO A 43 5.66 13.01 -2.53
CA PRO A 43 4.27 12.86 -2.93
C PRO A 43 4.03 11.75 -3.96
N CYS A 44 5.10 11.25 -4.56
CA CYS A 44 5.02 10.22 -5.60
C CYS A 44 5.72 8.96 -5.15
N ALA A 45 5.16 7.80 -5.50
CA ALA A 45 5.77 6.51 -5.28
C ALA A 45 6.41 6.01 -6.57
N GLU A 46 7.44 5.19 -6.46
CA GLU A 46 7.98 4.46 -7.59
C GLU A 46 7.06 3.29 -7.88
N GLU A 47 6.46 3.27 -9.06
CA GLU A 47 5.52 2.22 -9.45
C GLU A 47 6.25 1.03 -10.06
N ILE A 48 5.95 -0.17 -9.58
CA ILE A 48 6.49 -1.42 -10.10
C ILE A 48 5.33 -2.35 -10.40
N PRO A 49 5.22 -2.88 -11.63
CA PRO A 49 4.19 -3.87 -11.92
C PRO A 49 4.40 -5.15 -11.10
N ALA A 50 3.31 -5.76 -10.65
CA ALA A 50 3.37 -7.02 -9.92
C ALA A 50 4.07 -8.12 -10.71
N ALA A 51 3.88 -8.13 -12.03
CA ALA A 51 4.55 -9.08 -12.91
C ALA A 51 6.07 -8.98 -12.83
N HIS A 52 6.61 -7.76 -12.66
CA HIS A 52 8.05 -7.53 -12.49
C HIS A 52 8.56 -8.14 -11.19
N VAL A 53 7.83 -7.93 -10.09
CA VAL A 53 8.21 -8.51 -8.80
C VAL A 53 8.21 -10.02 -8.87
N LYS A 54 7.23 -10.60 -9.56
CA LYS A 54 7.11 -12.05 -9.71
C LYS A 54 8.21 -12.64 -10.58
N SER A 55 8.61 -11.94 -11.64
CA SER A 55 9.64 -12.42 -12.57
C SER A 55 11.05 -12.26 -12.03
N ASP A 56 11.28 -11.27 -11.16
CA ASP A 56 12.61 -11.01 -10.58
C ASP A 56 12.49 -10.68 -9.09
N PRO A 57 12.19 -11.70 -8.25
CA PRO A 57 12.07 -11.48 -6.81
C PRO A 57 13.36 -10.97 -6.16
N GLU A 58 14.51 -11.45 -6.63
CA GLU A 58 15.81 -11.04 -6.08
C GLU A 58 16.12 -9.58 -6.38
N GLY A 59 15.78 -9.11 -7.58
CA GLY A 59 15.93 -7.70 -7.92
C GLY A 59 15.07 -6.81 -7.04
N PHE A 60 13.85 -7.26 -6.72
CA PHE A 60 12.97 -6.55 -5.82
C PHE A 60 13.55 -6.50 -4.40
N ILE A 61 14.05 -7.63 -3.89
CA ILE A 61 14.70 -7.68 -2.58
C ILE A 61 15.91 -6.74 -2.52
N THR A 62 16.74 -6.76 -3.56
CA THR A 62 17.90 -5.88 -3.66
C THR A 62 17.47 -4.42 -3.60
N LYS A 63 16.42 -4.06 -4.35
CA LYS A 63 15.89 -2.70 -4.34
C LYS A 63 15.40 -2.27 -2.96
N LEU A 64 14.71 -3.15 -2.24
CA LEU A 64 14.27 -2.87 -0.87
C LEU A 64 15.43 -2.67 0.08
N SER A 65 16.52 -3.41 -0.12
CA SER A 65 17.66 -3.44 0.79
C SER A 65 18.65 -2.31 0.53
N MET A 66 18.60 -1.66 -0.63
CA MET A 66 19.53 -0.60 -0.97
C MET A 66 19.28 0.63 -0.10
N PRO A 67 20.31 1.09 0.65
CA PRO A 67 20.17 2.33 1.39
C PRO A 67 20.04 3.48 0.41
N SER A 68 19.13 4.40 0.69
CA SER A 68 19.03 5.63 -0.08
C SER A 68 20.27 6.47 0.16
N LEU A 69 20.89 6.94 -0.91
CA LEU A 69 22.01 7.89 -0.82
C LEU A 69 21.52 9.26 -0.36
N PHE A 70 20.22 9.48 -0.39
CA PHE A 70 19.57 10.68 0.07
C PHE A 70 18.74 10.35 1.31
N SER A 71 18.52 11.33 2.17
CA SER A 71 17.89 11.16 3.47
C SER A 71 16.46 10.59 3.42
N ASN A 72 15.78 10.64 2.25
CA ASN A 72 14.41 10.20 2.11
C ASN A 72 14.32 9.06 1.10
N GLN A 73 13.77 7.92 1.53
CA GLN A 73 13.50 6.82 0.63
C GLN A 73 12.15 7.06 -0.07
N VAL A 74 12.14 6.87 -1.39
CA VAL A 74 10.92 6.98 -2.19
C VAL A 74 10.03 5.77 -1.89
N PRO A 75 8.74 5.96 -1.59
CA PRO A 75 7.83 4.83 -1.43
C PRO A 75 7.74 3.99 -2.69
N ILE A 76 7.53 2.70 -2.53
CA ILE A 76 7.34 1.76 -3.64
C ILE A 76 5.87 1.37 -3.69
N LEU A 77 5.28 1.43 -4.90
CA LEU A 77 3.91 1.00 -5.14
C LEU A 77 3.92 -0.15 -6.14
N ILE A 78 3.49 -1.32 -5.68
CA ILE A 78 3.33 -2.51 -6.53
C ILE A 78 1.92 -2.49 -7.09
N LYS A 79 1.80 -2.39 -8.42
CA LYS A 79 0.51 -2.28 -9.10
C LYS A 79 0.06 -3.64 -9.65
N GLY A 80 -1.23 -3.93 -9.47
CA GLY A 80 -1.83 -5.15 -9.99
C GLY A 80 -1.51 -6.39 -9.16
N ALA A 81 -1.38 -6.24 -7.85
CA ALA A 81 -1.08 -7.37 -6.97
C ALA A 81 -2.22 -8.38 -6.94
N THR A 82 -1.87 -9.66 -6.94
CA THR A 82 -2.82 -10.77 -6.87
C THR A 82 -2.28 -11.84 -5.91
N ASP A 83 -3.09 -12.87 -5.68
CA ASP A 83 -2.70 -14.00 -4.82
C ASP A 83 -1.41 -14.70 -5.29
N SER A 84 -1.08 -14.57 -6.58
CA SER A 84 0.13 -15.17 -7.13
C SER A 84 1.41 -14.56 -6.54
N LEU A 85 1.33 -13.39 -5.91
CA LEU A 85 2.47 -12.75 -5.26
C LEU A 85 2.67 -13.17 -3.81
N THR A 86 1.72 -13.85 -3.19
CA THR A 86 1.76 -14.11 -1.75
C THR A 86 3.06 -14.77 -1.30
N LYS A 87 3.46 -15.84 -1.98
CA LYS A 87 4.70 -16.56 -1.65
C LYS A 87 5.94 -15.70 -1.90
N THR A 88 5.94 -14.96 -2.99
CA THR A 88 7.08 -14.12 -3.37
C THR A 88 7.30 -12.98 -2.36
N LEU A 89 6.22 -12.42 -1.83
CA LEU A 89 6.30 -11.24 -0.96
C LEU A 89 6.47 -11.56 0.52
N SER A 90 6.12 -12.77 0.98
CA SER A 90 6.11 -13.04 2.42
C SER A 90 7.48 -12.84 3.08
N ASP A 91 8.54 -13.29 2.45
CA ASP A 91 9.89 -13.11 3.00
C ASP A 91 10.42 -11.67 2.84
N PRO A 92 10.36 -11.06 1.65
CA PRO A 92 10.83 -9.67 1.49
C PRO A 92 10.10 -8.68 2.40
N LEU A 93 8.78 -8.82 2.56
CA LEU A 93 8.01 -7.89 3.37
C LEU A 93 8.36 -7.98 4.86
N SER A 94 8.82 -9.14 5.33
CA SER A 94 9.28 -9.30 6.70
C SER A 94 10.61 -8.57 6.97
N LYS A 95 11.32 -8.19 5.91
CA LYS A 95 12.65 -7.60 5.98
C LYS A 95 12.70 -6.17 5.46
N ILE A 96 11.57 -5.48 5.40
CA ILE A 96 11.53 -4.09 4.94
C ILE A 96 12.37 -3.23 5.89
N PRO A 97 13.37 -2.49 5.36
CA PRO A 97 14.18 -1.61 6.20
C PRO A 97 13.34 -0.49 6.80
N GLU A 98 13.77 0.00 7.94
CA GLU A 98 13.11 1.13 8.57
C GLU A 98 13.16 2.35 7.65
N GLY A 99 12.04 3.06 7.54
CA GLY A 99 11.91 4.22 6.66
C GLY A 99 11.46 3.90 5.25
N GLN A 100 11.49 2.63 4.84
CA GLN A 100 10.97 2.23 3.52
C GLN A 100 9.49 1.86 3.62
N LEU A 101 8.70 2.43 2.73
CA LEU A 101 7.27 2.17 2.65
C LEU A 101 6.97 1.39 1.37
N VAL A 102 6.24 0.29 1.48
CA VAL A 102 5.83 -0.54 0.34
C VAL A 102 4.30 -0.61 0.31
N LEU A 103 3.72 -0.13 -0.76
CA LEU A 103 2.27 -0.15 -0.97
C LEU A 103 1.93 -1.13 -2.08
N LEU A 104 0.80 -1.81 -1.96
CA LEU A 104 0.26 -2.69 -2.98
C LEU A 104 -1.10 -2.19 -3.40
N GLU A 105 -1.36 -2.20 -4.71
CA GLU A 105 -2.66 -1.90 -5.29
C GLU A 105 -3.23 -3.19 -5.88
N SER A 106 -4.48 -3.49 -5.55
CA SER A 106 -5.15 -4.68 -6.05
C SER A 106 -6.63 -4.39 -6.31
N SER A 107 -7.25 -5.18 -7.18
CA SER A 107 -8.70 -5.26 -7.25
C SER A 107 -9.22 -5.92 -5.98
N TYR A 108 -10.54 -5.92 -5.78
CA TYR A 108 -11.14 -6.47 -4.57
C TYR A 108 -10.68 -7.90 -4.32
N LEU A 109 -10.19 -8.16 -3.13
CA LEU A 109 -9.76 -9.48 -2.69
C LEU A 109 -10.74 -10.01 -1.63
N ARG A 110 -11.21 -11.23 -1.83
CA ARG A 110 -12.13 -11.88 -0.88
C ARG A 110 -11.39 -12.25 0.40
N ALA A 111 -12.15 -12.51 1.46
CA ALA A 111 -11.57 -12.95 2.72
C ALA A 111 -10.75 -14.24 2.61
N THR A 112 -11.01 -15.06 1.58
CA THR A 112 -10.25 -16.28 1.30
C THR A 112 -8.95 -16.04 0.53
N SER A 113 -8.71 -14.82 0.05
CA SER A 113 -7.49 -14.48 -0.68
C SER A 113 -6.26 -14.69 0.18
N SER A 114 -5.26 -15.39 -0.35
CA SER A 114 -4.01 -15.61 0.37
C SER A 114 -3.24 -14.32 0.60
N LEU A 115 -3.26 -13.41 -0.37
CA LEU A 115 -2.59 -12.12 -0.23
C LEU A 115 -3.26 -11.26 0.85
N ARG A 116 -4.59 -11.19 0.85
CA ARG A 116 -5.32 -10.48 1.88
C ARG A 116 -5.07 -11.08 3.27
N LYS A 117 -5.08 -12.40 3.38
CA LYS A 117 -4.81 -13.08 4.65
C LYS A 117 -3.41 -12.77 5.18
N LEU A 118 -2.41 -12.74 4.31
CA LEU A 118 -1.06 -12.37 4.70
C LEU A 118 -1.03 -10.97 5.32
N PHE A 119 -1.66 -9.99 4.67
CA PHE A 119 -1.66 -8.62 5.14
C PHE A 119 -2.54 -8.39 6.37
N GLU A 120 -3.54 -9.24 6.59
CA GLU A 120 -4.38 -9.15 7.78
C GLU A 120 -3.79 -9.86 9.00
N SER A 121 -2.95 -10.87 8.79
CA SER A 121 -2.41 -11.69 9.88
C SER A 121 -1.14 -11.15 10.51
N GLU A 122 -0.31 -10.43 9.77
CA GLU A 122 0.96 -9.93 10.27
C GLU A 122 0.83 -8.54 10.87
N SER A 123 1.46 -8.31 12.02
CA SER A 123 1.35 -7.04 12.73
C SER A 123 2.09 -5.88 12.05
N PHE A 124 3.07 -6.19 11.19
CA PHE A 124 3.81 -5.16 10.44
C PHE A 124 3.23 -4.88 9.06
N LEU A 125 2.18 -5.60 8.68
CA LEU A 125 1.46 -5.43 7.41
C LEU A 125 0.03 -5.00 7.70
N GLY A 126 -0.55 -4.24 6.77
CA GLY A 126 -1.94 -3.82 6.91
C GLY A 126 -2.72 -3.96 5.62
N ALA A 127 -3.97 -4.40 5.73
CA ALA A 127 -4.90 -4.49 4.61
C ALA A 127 -6.02 -3.47 4.78
N LEU A 128 -6.19 -2.64 3.77
CA LEU A 128 -7.25 -1.64 3.72
C LEU A 128 -8.18 -1.96 2.57
N THR A 129 -9.43 -2.27 2.89
CA THR A 129 -10.46 -2.43 1.87
C THR A 129 -11.02 -1.06 1.52
N CYS A 130 -10.88 -0.67 0.25
CA CYS A 130 -11.32 0.64 -0.23
C CYS A 130 -12.76 0.52 -0.73
N PHE A 131 -13.71 0.68 0.19
CA PHE A 131 -15.12 0.64 -0.10
C PHE A 131 -15.69 2.02 -0.33
N GLU A 132 -16.81 2.08 -1.04
CA GLU A 132 -17.66 3.26 -1.06
C GLU A 132 -18.22 3.58 0.34
N LEU A 133 -18.07 2.67 1.30
CA LEU A 133 -18.50 2.89 2.68
C LEU A 133 -17.66 3.94 3.43
N ASP A 134 -16.49 4.27 2.91
CA ASP A 134 -15.73 5.42 3.38
C ASP A 134 -16.17 6.69 2.64
N ARG A 135 -17.34 6.63 2.04
CA ARG A 135 -17.97 7.68 1.28
C ARG A 135 -18.04 9.03 2.01
N PRO A 136 -18.35 9.09 3.31
CA PRO A 136 -18.33 10.39 4.01
C PRO A 136 -16.99 11.09 3.94
N TYR A 137 -15.88 10.35 4.05
CA TYR A 137 -14.55 10.94 3.94
C TYR A 137 -14.27 11.41 2.52
N VAL A 138 -14.59 10.59 1.52
CA VAL A 138 -14.39 10.94 0.11
C VAL A 138 -15.22 12.14 -0.27
N ILE A 139 -16.50 12.20 0.13
CA ILE A 139 -17.39 13.31 -0.14
C ILE A 139 -16.88 14.59 0.52
N ASP A 140 -16.46 14.51 1.76
CA ASP A 140 -15.93 15.65 2.50
C ASP A 140 -14.70 16.24 1.80
N LYS A 141 -13.80 15.38 1.32
CA LYS A 141 -12.63 15.83 0.56
C LYS A 141 -13.00 16.47 -0.76
N ILE A 142 -13.93 15.87 -1.49
CA ILE A 142 -14.40 16.45 -2.77
C ILE A 142 -15.04 17.82 -2.53
N GLN A 143 -15.87 17.95 -1.50
CA GLN A 143 -16.48 19.24 -1.15
C GLN A 143 -15.44 20.28 -0.76
N SER A 144 -14.41 19.90 -0.03
CA SER A 144 -13.34 20.83 0.35
C SER A 144 -12.56 21.34 -0.88
N PHE A 145 -12.40 20.52 -1.92
CA PHE A 145 -11.81 20.97 -3.18
C PHE A 145 -12.73 21.88 -3.96
N ASN A 146 -14.04 21.67 -3.90
CA ASN A 146 -15.02 22.46 -4.67
C ASN A 146 -15.37 23.79 -4.01
N LEU A 147 -15.04 23.98 -2.76
CA LEU A 147 -15.29 25.22 -2.02
C LEU A 147 -14.24 26.30 -2.28
N ASN A 148 -13.24 25.99 -3.04
CA ASN A 148 -12.23 26.94 -3.47
C ASN A 148 -12.57 27.46 -4.89
#